data_c27c0ea42c5a636504a566b5773ee0ca
#
_entry.id   c27c0ea42c5a636504a566b5773ee0ca
#
_cell.length_a   1.000
_cell.length_b   1.000
_cell.length_c   1.000
_cell.angle_alpha   90.00
_cell.angle_beta   90.00
_cell.angle_gamma   90.00
#
_symmetry.space_group_name_H-M   'P 1'
#
loop_
_entity.id
_entity.type
_entity.pdbx_description
1 polymer ?
#
loop_
_entity_poly.entity_id
_entity_poly.type
_entity_poly.pdbx_seq_one_letter_code
_entity_poly.pdbx_strand_id
1 'polypeptide(L)'
;YHSDPDNTVDYEGKYYKLEKACLQAAPIRKPHPPTYMASGGKRTLELTGKLGEGWLPIGYTPELFEDHRKQIEVAMDKHGRSQEDKDNFEMALDIDVYFSEDAEASWAKMKEAVKVSLFKPEILRVHGLKEIEGFDFVKYFTEYSMSDQSWIVKMREAATKIPDAIARSSTAVGTPEDIIPVFERFMEAGVNHFVIRFWGKNYFGSIDKFASHVMPVLREKHKQKQG
;
A
#
# COMPACT_ATOMS: atom_id res chain seq x y z
N TYR A 1 -4.19 -13.14 -20.57
CA TYR A 1 -2.87 -13.76 -20.67
C TYR A 1 -3.04 -15.26 -20.86
N HIS A 2 -3.07 -15.71 -22.11
CA HIS A 2 -2.93 -17.13 -22.40
C HIS A 2 -1.44 -17.45 -22.36
N SER A 3 -1.02 -18.11 -21.31
CA SER A 3 0.35 -18.56 -21.11
C SER A 3 0.58 -19.93 -21.75
N ASP A 4 0.06 -20.11 -22.94
CA ASP A 4 0.34 -21.27 -23.77
C ASP A 4 1.47 -20.89 -24.72
N PRO A 5 2.65 -21.52 -24.66
CA PRO A 5 3.76 -21.20 -25.54
C PRO A 5 3.42 -21.42 -27.04
N ASP A 6 2.36 -22.17 -27.34
CA ASP A 6 1.89 -22.41 -28.71
C ASP A 6 0.86 -21.34 -29.17
N ASN A 7 0.34 -20.49 -28.24
CA ASN A 7 -0.57 -19.38 -28.53
C ASN A 7 0.16 -18.04 -28.52
N THR A 8 0.43 -17.52 -29.69
CA THR A 8 0.95 -16.16 -29.88
C THR A 8 -0.17 -15.13 -29.89
N VAL A 9 0.10 -13.93 -29.42
CA VAL A 9 -0.84 -12.82 -29.40
C VAL A 9 -0.34 -11.71 -30.29
N ASP A 10 -1.16 -11.27 -31.23
CA ASP A 10 -0.97 -10.05 -31.97
C ASP A 10 -1.79 -8.94 -31.32
N TYR A 11 -1.19 -7.78 -31.11
CA TYR A 11 -1.85 -6.61 -30.55
C TYR A 11 -1.41 -5.36 -31.31
N GLU A 12 -2.37 -4.59 -31.83
CA GLU A 12 -2.13 -3.31 -32.48
C GLU A 12 -2.87 -2.21 -31.73
N GLY A 13 -2.15 -1.49 -30.86
CA GLY A 13 -2.67 -0.38 -30.10
C GLY A 13 -2.07 0.95 -30.54
N LYS A 14 -2.61 2.05 -30.02
CA LYS A 14 -2.14 3.42 -30.33
C LYS A 14 -0.65 3.64 -30.00
N TYR A 15 -0.14 3.02 -28.95
CA TYR A 15 1.22 3.26 -28.42
C TYR A 15 2.14 2.04 -28.52
N TYR A 16 1.56 0.83 -28.57
CA TYR A 16 2.31 -0.42 -28.61
C TYR A 16 1.77 -1.32 -29.68
N LYS A 17 2.67 -2.00 -30.37
CA LYS A 17 2.36 -3.06 -31.31
C LYS A 17 3.13 -4.31 -30.89
N LEU A 18 2.46 -5.44 -30.85
CA LEU A 18 3.04 -6.75 -30.58
C LEU A 18 2.73 -7.66 -31.74
N GLU A 19 3.74 -8.39 -32.23
CA GLU A 19 3.61 -9.38 -33.28
C GLU A 19 4.11 -10.72 -32.75
N LYS A 20 3.25 -11.72 -32.80
CA LYS A 20 3.54 -13.10 -32.34
C LYS A 20 4.15 -13.14 -30.93
N ALA A 21 3.69 -12.28 -30.05
CA ALA A 21 4.16 -12.25 -28.66
C ALA A 21 3.70 -13.51 -27.92
N CYS A 22 4.61 -14.16 -27.22
CA CYS A 22 4.32 -15.31 -26.38
C CYS A 22 5.02 -15.19 -25.02
N LEU A 23 4.38 -15.73 -23.97
CA LEU A 23 5.01 -15.97 -22.68
C LEU A 23 5.57 -17.39 -22.66
N GLN A 24 6.89 -17.53 -22.55
CA GLN A 24 7.53 -18.86 -22.49
C GLN A 24 7.29 -19.61 -21.18
N ALA A 25 6.97 -18.88 -20.09
CA ALA A 25 6.66 -19.46 -18.79
C ALA A 25 5.14 -19.44 -18.56
N ALA A 26 4.51 -20.61 -18.56
CA ALA A 26 3.11 -20.77 -18.20
C ALA A 26 2.93 -20.67 -16.67
N PRO A 27 1.97 -19.89 -16.15
CA PRO A 27 1.67 -19.89 -14.72
C PRO A 27 1.08 -21.26 -14.31
N ILE A 28 1.50 -21.74 -13.13
CA ILE A 28 0.97 -22.96 -12.53
C ILE A 28 -0.49 -22.76 -12.16
N ARG A 29 -0.81 -21.61 -11.58
CA ARG A 29 -2.18 -21.25 -11.22
C ARG A 29 -3.00 -20.87 -12.46
N LYS A 30 -4.19 -21.43 -12.59
CA LYS A 30 -5.12 -21.16 -13.69
C LYS A 30 -6.30 -20.33 -13.18
N PRO A 31 -6.83 -19.39 -13.97
CA PRO A 31 -6.40 -18.98 -15.31
C PRO A 31 -5.11 -18.16 -15.31
N HIS A 32 -4.75 -17.50 -14.19
CA HIS A 32 -3.54 -16.69 -13.99
C HIS A 32 -3.30 -16.48 -12.48
N PRO A 33 -2.11 -16.03 -12.07
CA PRO A 33 -1.89 -15.55 -10.71
C PRO A 33 -2.80 -14.36 -10.38
N PRO A 34 -3.23 -14.16 -9.12
CA PRO A 34 -4.06 -13.03 -8.73
C PRO A 34 -3.41 -11.69 -9.12
N THR A 35 -4.23 -10.77 -9.63
CA THR A 35 -3.78 -9.45 -10.06
C THR A 35 -4.02 -8.42 -8.97
N TYR A 36 -2.95 -7.92 -8.35
CA TYR A 36 -3.01 -6.83 -7.38
C TYR A 36 -2.72 -5.49 -8.04
N MET A 37 -3.52 -4.50 -7.70
CA MET A 37 -3.38 -3.14 -8.19
C MET A 37 -2.75 -2.24 -7.11
N ALA A 38 -1.61 -1.61 -7.43
CA ALA A 38 -1.02 -0.56 -6.59
C ALA A 38 -1.55 0.80 -7.06
N SER A 39 -2.68 1.23 -6.53
CA SER A 39 -3.39 2.42 -7.02
C SER A 39 -3.78 3.38 -5.90
N GLY A 40 -3.88 4.68 -6.21
CA GLY A 40 -4.27 5.73 -5.27
C GLY A 40 -5.11 6.84 -5.90
N GLY A 41 -5.04 7.04 -7.22
CA GLY A 41 -5.84 8.04 -7.91
C GLY A 41 -7.26 7.54 -8.23
N LYS A 42 -8.24 8.45 -8.28
CA LYS A 42 -9.66 8.14 -8.50
C LYS A 42 -9.92 7.18 -9.68
N ARG A 43 -9.29 7.43 -10.84
CA ARG A 43 -9.46 6.59 -12.04
C ARG A 43 -8.87 5.19 -11.85
N THR A 44 -7.73 5.09 -11.20
CA THR A 44 -7.06 3.80 -10.96
C THR A 44 -7.74 3.00 -9.86
N LEU A 45 -8.32 3.64 -8.83
CA LEU A 45 -9.16 2.99 -7.82
C LEU A 45 -10.44 2.41 -8.47
N GLU A 46 -11.07 3.16 -9.38
CA GLU A 46 -12.21 2.64 -10.15
C GLU A 46 -11.81 1.41 -11.00
N LEU A 47 -10.64 1.46 -11.64
CA LEU A 47 -10.13 0.33 -12.41
C LEU A 47 -9.81 -0.87 -11.51
N THR A 48 -9.31 -0.62 -10.29
CA THR A 48 -9.05 -1.65 -9.28
C THR A 48 -10.34 -2.39 -8.91
N GLY A 49 -11.41 -1.68 -8.59
CA GLY A 49 -12.70 -2.29 -8.29
C GLY A 49 -13.30 -3.04 -9.48
N LYS A 50 -13.06 -2.56 -10.72
CA LYS A 50 -13.55 -3.19 -11.94
C LYS A 50 -12.83 -4.49 -12.28
N LEU A 51 -11.50 -4.54 -12.18
CA LEU A 51 -10.66 -5.57 -12.79
C LEU A 51 -9.71 -6.27 -11.82
N GLY A 52 -9.41 -5.68 -10.64
CA GLY A 52 -8.46 -6.23 -9.68
C GLY A 52 -9.01 -7.45 -8.95
N GLU A 53 -8.12 -8.29 -8.47
CA GLU A 53 -8.40 -9.38 -7.52
C GLU A 53 -7.85 -9.04 -6.14
N GLY A 54 -7.03 -7.99 -6.05
CA GLY A 54 -6.54 -7.39 -4.82
C GLY A 54 -6.05 -5.96 -5.03
N TRP A 55 -5.90 -5.26 -3.94
CA TRP A 55 -5.35 -3.91 -3.89
C TRP A 55 -4.21 -3.86 -2.88
N LEU A 56 -3.02 -3.38 -3.29
CA LEU A 56 -1.81 -3.36 -2.47
C LEU A 56 -1.14 -1.98 -2.54
N PRO A 57 -1.60 -0.99 -1.77
CA PRO A 57 -0.97 0.33 -1.68
C PRO A 57 0.21 0.34 -0.71
N ILE A 58 1.06 1.38 -0.84
CA ILE A 58 2.23 1.64 0.02
C ILE A 58 2.14 3.07 0.58
N GLY A 59 2.53 3.25 1.85
CA GLY A 59 2.58 4.57 2.50
C GLY A 59 1.18 5.15 2.69
N TYR A 60 0.35 4.46 3.42
CA TYR A 60 -1.03 4.84 3.75
C TYR A 60 -1.19 5.03 5.26
N THR A 61 -2.10 5.90 5.64
CA THR A 61 -2.65 5.93 6.99
C THR A 61 -3.95 5.12 7.03
N PRO A 62 -4.42 4.65 8.21
CA PRO A 62 -5.69 3.93 8.30
C PRO A 62 -6.86 4.69 7.67
N GLU A 63 -6.92 6.01 7.86
CA GLU A 63 -8.00 6.87 7.36
C GLU A 63 -7.97 6.96 5.82
N LEU A 64 -6.80 7.08 5.21
CA LEU A 64 -6.69 7.06 3.74
C LEU A 64 -7.00 5.67 3.17
N PHE A 65 -6.59 4.61 3.88
CA PHE A 65 -6.91 3.26 3.46
C PHE A 65 -8.42 3.03 3.44
N GLU A 66 -9.12 3.42 4.49
CA GLU A 66 -10.58 3.31 4.58
C GLU A 66 -11.29 4.13 3.49
N ASP A 67 -10.84 5.38 3.25
CA ASP A 67 -11.40 6.24 2.18
C ASP A 67 -11.28 5.59 0.80
N HIS A 68 -10.11 5.05 0.47
CA HIS A 68 -9.88 4.42 -0.84
C HIS A 68 -10.55 3.04 -0.96
N ARG A 69 -10.58 2.24 0.13
CA ARG A 69 -11.32 0.98 0.17
C ARG A 69 -12.80 1.20 -0.19
N LYS A 70 -13.46 2.18 0.43
CA LYS A 70 -14.85 2.54 0.11
C LYS A 70 -15.03 2.92 -1.35
N GLN A 71 -14.06 3.62 -1.95
CA GLN A 71 -14.12 3.97 -3.38
C GLN A 71 -13.99 2.73 -4.27
N ILE A 72 -13.14 1.76 -3.91
CA ILE A 72 -13.00 0.49 -4.62
C ILE A 72 -14.29 -0.34 -4.52
N GLU A 73 -14.91 -0.43 -3.33
CA GLU A 73 -16.18 -1.14 -3.11
C GLU A 73 -17.32 -0.54 -3.94
N VAL A 74 -17.44 0.78 -3.98
CA VAL A 74 -18.40 1.48 -4.86
C VAL A 74 -18.13 1.17 -6.34
N ALA A 75 -16.87 1.07 -6.74
CA ALA A 75 -16.53 0.71 -8.11
C ALA A 75 -16.86 -0.76 -8.41
N MET A 76 -16.67 -1.69 -7.47
CA MET A 76 -17.10 -3.09 -7.60
C MET A 76 -18.60 -3.17 -7.85
N ASP A 77 -19.41 -2.47 -7.03
CA ASP A 77 -20.87 -2.42 -7.18
C ASP A 77 -21.27 -1.86 -8.55
N LYS A 78 -20.69 -0.72 -8.93
CA LYS A 78 -20.95 -0.06 -10.22
C LYS A 78 -20.68 -0.97 -11.43
N HIS A 79 -19.67 -1.83 -11.31
CA HIS A 79 -19.27 -2.73 -12.41
C HIS A 79 -19.83 -4.15 -12.26
N GLY A 80 -20.78 -4.36 -11.34
CA GLY A 80 -21.53 -5.61 -11.21
C GLY A 80 -20.68 -6.81 -10.74
N ARG A 81 -19.65 -6.58 -9.90
CA ARG A 81 -18.88 -7.67 -9.31
C ARG A 81 -19.76 -8.54 -8.43
N SER A 82 -19.62 -9.86 -8.56
CA SER A 82 -20.37 -10.82 -7.73
C SER A 82 -20.00 -10.69 -6.25
N GLN A 83 -20.85 -11.20 -5.36
CA GLN A 83 -20.51 -11.24 -3.94
C GLN A 83 -19.28 -12.12 -3.69
N GLU A 84 -19.17 -13.24 -4.39
CA GLU A 84 -17.99 -14.12 -4.33
C GLU A 84 -16.69 -13.39 -4.71
N ASP A 85 -16.71 -12.55 -5.78
CA ASP A 85 -15.56 -11.73 -6.15
C ASP A 85 -15.16 -10.75 -5.06
N LYS A 86 -16.16 -10.14 -4.39
CA LYS A 86 -15.93 -9.18 -3.30
C LYS A 86 -15.37 -9.87 -2.04
N ASP A 87 -15.92 -11.05 -1.70
CA ASP A 87 -15.48 -11.82 -0.53
C ASP A 87 -14.05 -12.36 -0.71
N ASN A 88 -13.67 -12.66 -1.96
CA ASN A 88 -12.31 -13.12 -2.30
C ASN A 88 -11.33 -11.98 -2.58
N PHE A 89 -11.78 -10.72 -2.59
CA PHE A 89 -10.91 -9.58 -2.89
C PHE A 89 -9.98 -9.28 -1.72
N GLU A 90 -8.69 -9.21 -1.99
CA GLU A 90 -7.70 -8.92 -0.96
C GLU A 90 -7.43 -7.41 -0.86
N MET A 91 -7.86 -6.81 0.26
CA MET A 91 -7.52 -5.46 0.68
C MET A 91 -6.17 -5.51 1.40
N ALA A 92 -5.09 -5.59 0.60
CA ALA A 92 -3.74 -5.76 1.12
C ALA A 92 -3.09 -4.41 1.43
N LEU A 93 -2.12 -4.41 2.35
CA LEU A 93 -1.31 -3.25 2.70
C LEU A 93 0.16 -3.64 2.84
N ASP A 94 1.05 -2.89 2.18
CA ASP A 94 2.49 -2.94 2.43
C ASP A 94 2.82 -2.02 3.62
N ILE A 95 3.34 -2.61 4.71
CA ILE A 95 3.63 -1.88 5.96
C ILE A 95 5.05 -2.15 6.45
N ASP A 96 5.69 -1.09 6.95
CA ASP A 96 7.01 -1.16 7.56
C ASP A 96 6.93 -1.50 9.04
N VAL A 97 7.77 -2.45 9.48
CA VAL A 97 7.93 -2.85 10.89
C VAL A 97 9.38 -2.70 11.32
N TYR A 98 9.58 -1.99 12.40
CA TYR A 98 10.89 -1.82 13.04
C TYR A 98 10.81 -2.15 14.53
N PHE A 99 11.34 -3.31 14.93
CA PHE A 99 11.43 -3.66 16.35
C PHE A 99 12.54 -2.89 17.06
N SER A 100 12.19 -2.29 18.19
CA SER A 100 13.10 -1.50 19.02
C SER A 100 12.63 -1.48 20.47
N GLU A 101 13.56 -1.58 21.41
CA GLU A 101 13.28 -1.33 22.83
C GLU A 101 13.18 0.18 23.15
N ASP A 102 13.75 1.03 22.31
CA ASP A 102 13.60 2.48 22.36
C ASP A 102 12.87 2.97 21.11
N ALA A 103 11.54 3.00 21.19
CA ALA A 103 10.67 3.42 20.10
C ALA A 103 10.90 4.88 19.71
N GLU A 104 11.15 5.77 20.70
CA GLU A 104 11.35 7.21 20.44
C GLU A 104 12.68 7.50 19.72
N ALA A 105 13.76 6.88 20.14
CA ALA A 105 15.04 7.04 19.45
C ALA A 105 14.99 6.45 18.03
N SER A 106 14.26 5.36 17.82
CA SER A 106 14.07 4.77 16.50
C SER A 106 13.18 5.64 15.62
N TRP A 107 12.09 6.16 16.17
CA TRP A 107 11.22 7.11 15.48
C TRP A 107 11.99 8.36 15.03
N ALA A 108 12.82 8.95 15.90
CA ALA A 108 13.61 10.13 15.57
C ALA A 108 14.50 9.92 14.32
N LYS A 109 14.97 8.69 14.09
CA LYS A 109 15.80 8.33 12.91
C LYS A 109 14.96 8.07 11.65
N MET A 110 13.72 7.60 11.79
CA MET A 110 12.89 7.17 10.67
C MET A 110 11.88 8.22 10.21
N LYS A 111 11.48 9.15 11.07
CA LYS A 111 10.36 10.06 10.85
C LYS A 111 10.43 10.85 9.54
N GLU A 112 11.60 11.26 9.12
CA GLU A 112 11.77 12.00 7.85
C GLU A 112 11.39 11.11 6.66
N ALA A 113 11.92 9.89 6.61
CA ALA A 113 11.63 8.95 5.53
C ALA A 113 10.15 8.56 5.51
N VAL A 114 9.55 8.35 6.69
CA VAL A 114 8.12 8.04 6.81
C VAL A 114 7.27 9.22 6.33
N LYS A 115 7.57 10.44 6.75
CA LYS A 115 6.85 11.65 6.29
C LYS A 115 6.95 11.84 4.79
N VAL A 116 8.13 11.58 4.21
CA VAL A 116 8.34 11.63 2.75
C VAL A 116 7.49 10.57 2.03
N SER A 117 7.39 9.36 2.56
CA SER A 117 6.57 8.30 1.96
C SER A 117 5.06 8.63 1.97
N LEU A 118 4.63 9.42 2.95
CA LEU A 118 3.26 9.90 3.11
C LEU A 118 2.97 11.22 2.35
N PHE A 119 3.98 11.82 1.74
CA PHE A 119 3.81 13.13 1.09
C PHE A 119 3.08 12.98 -0.25
N LYS A 120 1.76 12.91 -0.18
CA LYS A 120 0.83 12.70 -1.31
C LYS A 120 -0.39 13.61 -1.15
N PRO A 121 -0.98 14.09 -2.26
CA PRO A 121 -2.19 14.93 -2.20
C PRO A 121 -3.33 14.29 -1.41
N GLU A 122 -3.49 12.98 -1.51
CA GLU A 122 -4.55 12.22 -0.87
C GLU A 122 -4.40 12.21 0.66
N ILE A 123 -3.17 12.07 1.18
CA ILE A 123 -2.87 12.17 2.62
C ILE A 123 -3.23 13.57 3.12
N LEU A 124 -2.80 14.61 2.40
CA LEU A 124 -3.09 16.00 2.80
C LEU A 124 -4.60 16.26 2.86
N ARG A 125 -5.34 15.73 1.87
CA ARG A 125 -6.79 15.86 1.78
C ARG A 125 -7.50 15.14 2.92
N VAL A 126 -7.19 13.86 3.16
CA VAL A 126 -7.92 13.04 4.15
C VAL A 126 -7.69 13.53 5.58
N HIS A 127 -6.50 14.09 5.86
CA HIS A 127 -6.16 14.64 7.17
C HIS A 127 -6.43 16.15 7.30
N GLY A 128 -7.06 16.78 6.30
CA GLY A 128 -7.39 18.21 6.33
C GLY A 128 -6.15 19.12 6.39
N LEU A 129 -4.99 18.62 5.97
CA LEU A 129 -3.76 19.39 5.86
C LEU A 129 -3.89 20.26 4.61
N LYS A 130 -4.58 21.39 4.74
CA LYS A 130 -4.75 22.34 3.64
C LYS A 130 -3.38 22.69 3.11
N GLU A 131 -3.20 22.47 1.84
CA GLU A 131 -2.02 22.65 1.03
C GLU A 131 -0.76 23.05 1.81
N ILE A 132 0.22 22.17 1.84
CA ILE A 132 1.54 22.56 2.30
C ILE A 132 1.99 23.62 1.32
N GLU A 133 1.90 24.89 1.72
CA GLU A 133 2.08 26.07 0.89
C GLU A 133 3.30 25.93 -0.02
N GLY A 134 3.09 26.10 -1.31
CA GLY A 134 4.13 26.21 -2.32
C GLY A 134 4.61 24.89 -2.91
N PHE A 135 4.05 23.73 -2.60
CA PHE A 135 4.41 22.49 -3.26
C PHE A 135 3.45 22.16 -4.40
N ASP A 136 3.97 22.21 -5.62
CA ASP A 136 3.22 21.86 -6.83
C ASP A 136 3.40 20.37 -7.16
N PHE A 137 2.44 19.55 -6.73
CA PHE A 137 2.46 18.10 -7.00
C PHE A 137 2.37 17.78 -8.49
N VAL A 138 1.63 18.59 -9.28
CA VAL A 138 1.51 18.36 -10.72
C VAL A 138 2.87 18.54 -11.36
N LYS A 139 3.53 19.64 -11.07
CA LYS A 139 4.87 19.93 -11.57
C LYS A 139 5.89 18.88 -11.09
N TYR A 140 5.81 18.49 -9.82
CA TYR A 140 6.67 17.43 -9.27
C TYR A 140 6.55 16.13 -10.06
N PHE A 141 5.32 15.66 -10.33
CA PHE A 141 5.12 14.38 -11.03
C PHE A 141 5.35 14.47 -12.55
N THR A 142 5.25 15.64 -13.16
CA THR A 142 5.44 15.81 -14.61
C THR A 142 6.86 16.21 -15.00
N GLU A 143 7.55 16.96 -14.16
CA GLU A 143 8.89 17.50 -14.44
C GLU A 143 9.99 16.84 -13.60
N TYR A 144 9.63 15.93 -12.65
CA TYR A 144 10.59 15.26 -11.81
C TYR A 144 11.58 14.44 -12.62
N SER A 145 12.87 14.73 -12.41
CA SER A 145 13.98 13.91 -12.88
C SER A 145 14.71 13.34 -11.67
N MET A 146 15.01 12.04 -11.69
CA MET A 146 15.82 11.38 -10.65
C MET A 146 17.21 12.03 -10.48
N SER A 147 17.66 12.80 -11.45
CA SER A 147 18.91 13.55 -11.42
C SER A 147 18.79 14.94 -10.80
N ASP A 148 17.57 15.48 -10.65
CA ASP A 148 17.35 16.82 -10.07
C ASP A 148 17.11 16.74 -8.56
N GLN A 149 18.19 16.86 -7.80
CA GLN A 149 18.17 16.82 -6.33
C GLN A 149 17.40 18.01 -5.71
N SER A 150 17.21 19.11 -6.44
CA SER A 150 16.52 20.29 -5.89
C SER A 150 15.07 20.01 -5.53
N TRP A 151 14.38 19.17 -6.31
CA TRP A 151 13.01 18.75 -6.05
C TRP A 151 12.90 17.81 -4.84
N ILE A 152 13.87 16.93 -4.66
CA ILE A 152 13.93 16.04 -3.49
C ILE A 152 14.08 16.86 -2.20
N VAL A 153 14.92 17.90 -2.19
CA VAL A 153 15.07 18.80 -1.04
C VAL A 153 13.75 19.49 -0.73
N LYS A 154 13.12 20.12 -1.73
CA LYS A 154 11.83 20.80 -1.55
C LYS A 154 10.73 19.85 -1.03
N MET A 155 10.67 18.63 -1.56
CA MET A 155 9.70 17.62 -1.11
C MET A 155 9.95 17.22 0.35
N ARG A 156 11.22 16.99 0.74
CA ARG A 156 11.57 16.66 2.12
C ARG A 156 11.20 17.77 3.08
N GLU A 157 11.54 19.02 2.74
CA GLU A 157 11.17 20.20 3.54
C GLU A 157 9.65 20.31 3.70
N ALA A 158 8.89 20.14 2.63
CA ALA A 158 7.43 20.17 2.67
C ALA A 158 6.85 18.99 3.51
N ALA A 159 7.42 17.79 3.37
CA ALA A 159 7.01 16.60 4.12
C ALA A 159 7.22 16.75 5.64
N THR A 160 8.21 17.54 6.10
CA THR A 160 8.42 17.78 7.54
C THR A 160 7.20 18.39 8.22
N LYS A 161 6.33 19.07 7.47
CA LYS A 161 5.10 19.71 7.97
C LYS A 161 3.99 18.71 8.28
N ILE A 162 4.09 17.45 7.83
CA ILE A 162 3.16 16.39 8.24
C ILE A 162 3.32 16.17 9.75
N PRO A 163 2.22 16.21 10.54
CA PRO A 163 2.29 15.95 11.98
C PRO A 163 2.83 14.55 12.29
N ASP A 164 3.64 14.44 13.34
CA ASP A 164 4.22 13.17 13.78
C ASP A 164 3.15 12.11 14.09
N ALA A 165 2.01 12.52 14.66
CA ALA A 165 0.90 11.62 14.97
C ALA A 165 0.36 10.93 13.70
N ILE A 166 0.23 11.65 12.58
CA ILE A 166 -0.21 11.11 11.29
C ILE A 166 0.86 10.16 10.76
N ALA A 167 2.13 10.56 10.79
CA ALA A 167 3.21 9.74 10.27
C ALA A 167 3.39 8.44 11.08
N ARG A 168 3.26 8.49 12.40
CA ARG A 168 3.29 7.30 13.28
C ARG A 168 2.15 6.32 13.00
N SER A 169 1.02 6.78 12.48
CA SER A 169 -0.10 5.89 12.18
C SER A 169 0.14 4.96 10.99
N SER A 170 1.14 5.24 10.17
CA SER A 170 1.44 4.51 8.92
C SER A 170 2.56 3.48 9.03
N THR A 171 3.25 3.41 10.17
CA THR A 171 4.40 2.51 10.36
C THR A 171 4.45 1.97 11.78
N ALA A 172 4.92 0.73 11.94
CA ALA A 172 4.95 0.04 13.22
C ALA A 172 6.39 0.03 13.78
N VAL A 173 6.63 0.83 14.84
CA VAL A 173 7.96 1.01 15.44
C VAL A 173 7.88 0.80 16.96
N GLY A 174 8.74 -0.03 17.52
CA GLY A 174 8.84 -0.25 18.96
C GLY A 174 8.81 -1.71 19.37
N THR A 175 8.27 -1.97 20.55
CA THR A 175 8.03 -3.31 21.09
C THR A 175 6.80 -3.96 20.45
N PRO A 176 6.52 -5.25 20.68
CA PRO A 176 5.27 -5.87 20.24
C PRO A 176 4.02 -5.10 20.69
N GLU A 177 4.04 -4.55 21.92
CA GLU A 177 2.95 -3.79 22.51
C GLU A 177 2.69 -2.45 21.77
N ASP A 178 3.76 -1.84 21.23
CA ASP A 178 3.65 -0.63 20.39
C ASP A 178 3.16 -0.95 18.97
N ILE A 179 3.55 -2.10 18.44
CA ILE A 179 3.28 -2.53 17.06
C ILE A 179 1.85 -3.01 16.87
N ILE A 180 1.33 -3.83 17.81
CA ILE A 180 -0.01 -4.44 17.72
C ILE A 180 -1.10 -3.40 17.45
N PRO A 181 -1.19 -2.26 18.18
CA PRO A 181 -2.24 -1.27 17.95
C PRO A 181 -2.20 -0.64 16.55
N VAL A 182 -1.03 -0.58 15.91
CA VAL A 182 -0.93 -0.06 14.54
C VAL A 182 -1.62 -1.01 13.56
N PHE A 183 -1.35 -2.31 13.67
CA PHE A 183 -2.02 -3.32 12.85
C PHE A 183 -3.53 -3.37 13.09
N GLU A 184 -3.97 -3.26 14.35
CA GLU A 184 -5.39 -3.25 14.70
C GLU A 184 -6.15 -2.12 14.01
N ARG A 185 -5.59 -0.91 14.00
CA ARG A 185 -6.22 0.23 13.29
C ARG A 185 -6.34 -0.01 11.79
N PHE A 186 -5.35 -0.64 11.17
CA PHE A 186 -5.44 -1.01 9.76
C PHE A 186 -6.46 -2.13 9.50
N MET A 187 -6.55 -3.12 10.40
CA MET A 187 -7.60 -4.14 10.34
C MET A 187 -9.00 -3.51 10.49
N GLU A 188 -9.15 -2.50 11.34
CA GLU A 188 -10.39 -1.73 11.47
C GLU A 188 -10.71 -0.92 10.23
N ALA A 189 -9.71 -0.40 9.54
CA ALA A 189 -9.86 0.27 8.25
C ALA A 189 -10.19 -0.70 7.10
N GLY A 190 -10.13 -2.02 7.35
CA GLY A 190 -10.52 -3.07 6.40
C GLY A 190 -9.37 -3.80 5.71
N VAL A 191 -8.13 -3.66 6.21
CA VAL A 191 -7.01 -4.49 5.74
C VAL A 191 -7.23 -5.94 6.16
N ASN A 192 -7.21 -6.86 5.19
CA ASN A 192 -7.34 -8.29 5.41
C ASN A 192 -6.08 -9.11 5.04
N HIS A 193 -5.09 -8.45 4.41
CA HIS A 193 -3.80 -9.05 4.05
C HIS A 193 -2.67 -8.05 4.30
N PHE A 194 -1.62 -8.43 5.04
CA PHE A 194 -0.46 -7.59 5.27
C PHE A 194 0.77 -8.13 4.54
N VAL A 195 1.42 -7.28 3.76
CA VAL A 195 2.77 -7.48 3.24
C VAL A 195 3.73 -6.70 4.13
N ILE A 196 4.57 -7.39 4.89
CA ILE A 196 5.36 -6.78 5.95
C ILE A 196 6.80 -6.63 5.51
N ARG A 197 7.34 -5.42 5.58
CA ARG A 197 8.76 -5.14 5.42
C ARG A 197 9.40 -4.92 6.77
N PHE A 198 10.32 -5.81 7.13
CA PHE A 198 11.07 -5.65 8.37
C PHE A 198 12.33 -4.82 8.12
N TRP A 199 12.58 -3.87 9.01
CA TRP A 199 13.75 -3.02 8.98
C TRP A 199 14.68 -3.30 10.17
N GLY A 200 15.97 -3.02 10.00
CA GLY A 200 16.97 -3.19 11.03
C GLY A 200 18.03 -4.24 10.69
N LYS A 201 19.04 -4.36 11.58
CA LYS A 201 20.17 -5.26 11.34
C LYS A 201 19.84 -6.74 11.57
N ASN A 202 18.87 -7.03 12.43
CA ASN A 202 18.44 -8.40 12.77
C ASN A 202 17.13 -8.75 12.05
N TYR A 203 17.18 -8.86 10.73
CA TYR A 203 16.01 -9.13 9.90
C TYR A 203 15.27 -10.42 10.29
N PHE A 204 15.98 -11.54 10.40
CA PHE A 204 15.38 -12.83 10.75
C PHE A 204 14.81 -12.85 12.17
N GLY A 205 15.53 -12.25 13.14
CA GLY A 205 15.01 -12.12 14.51
C GLY A 205 13.77 -11.23 14.58
N SER A 206 13.61 -10.27 13.67
CA SER A 206 12.38 -9.47 13.56
C SER A 206 11.21 -10.31 13.05
N ILE A 207 11.43 -11.20 12.08
CA ILE A 207 10.42 -12.15 11.61
C ILE A 207 9.99 -13.09 12.74
N ASP A 208 10.94 -13.68 13.46
CA ASP A 208 10.67 -14.59 14.59
C ASP A 208 9.91 -13.87 15.72
N LYS A 209 10.30 -12.63 16.03
CA LYS A 209 9.63 -11.82 17.06
C LYS A 209 8.19 -11.48 16.64
N PHE A 210 7.96 -11.13 15.39
CA PHE A 210 6.63 -10.87 14.86
C PHE A 210 5.76 -12.14 14.90
N ALA A 211 6.29 -13.26 14.43
CA ALA A 211 5.57 -14.53 14.37
C ALA A 211 5.18 -15.06 15.75
N SER A 212 6.03 -14.84 16.76
CA SER A 212 5.82 -15.37 18.12
C SER A 212 5.05 -14.42 19.05
N HIS A 213 5.13 -13.10 18.88
CA HIS A 213 4.56 -12.13 19.82
C HIS A 213 3.45 -11.25 19.25
N VAL A 214 3.46 -10.96 17.94
CA VAL A 214 2.48 -10.07 17.32
C VAL A 214 1.38 -10.86 16.61
N MET A 215 1.76 -11.75 15.71
CA MET A 215 0.80 -12.49 14.87
C MET A 215 -0.25 -13.30 15.67
N PRO A 216 0.09 -14.00 16.79
CA PRO A 216 -0.91 -14.73 17.56
C PRO A 216 -2.00 -13.81 18.14
N VAL A 217 -1.60 -12.64 18.65
CA VAL A 217 -2.53 -11.65 19.21
C VAL A 217 -3.47 -11.11 18.15
N LEU A 218 -2.94 -10.75 16.98
CA LEU A 218 -3.75 -10.23 15.86
C LEU A 218 -4.74 -11.29 15.35
N ARG A 219 -4.31 -12.56 15.25
CA ARG A 219 -5.18 -13.67 14.85
C ARG A 219 -6.32 -13.95 15.83
N GLU A 220 -6.04 -13.87 17.12
CA GLU A 220 -7.06 -14.05 18.15
C GLU A 220 -8.13 -12.95 18.07
N LYS A 221 -7.71 -11.69 17.96
CA LYS A 221 -8.62 -10.55 17.82
C LYS A 221 -9.43 -10.61 16.52
N HIS A 222 -8.85 -11.09 15.44
CA HIS A 222 -9.58 -11.26 14.18
C HIS A 222 -10.71 -12.30 14.31
N LYS A 223 -10.46 -13.44 14.97
CA LYS A 223 -11.48 -14.45 15.23
C LYS A 223 -12.65 -13.92 16.06
N GLN A 224 -12.35 -13.12 17.12
CA GLN A 224 -13.37 -12.53 17.98
C GLN A 224 -14.30 -11.55 17.25
N LYS A 225 -13.86 -10.94 16.14
CA LYS A 225 -14.70 -10.03 15.34
C LYS A 225 -15.59 -10.75 14.32
N GLN A 226 -15.33 -12.03 14.03
CA GLN A 226 -16.09 -12.83 13.06
C GLN A 226 -17.15 -13.74 13.71
N GLY A 227 -17.11 -13.93 15.03
CA GLY A 227 -18.08 -14.70 15.82
C GLY A 227 -19.09 -13.79 16.52
#